data_5b03b0b672ac92974347cc8b0a3c62a6
#
_entry.id   5b03b0b672ac92974347cc8b0a3c62a6
#
_cell.length_a   1.000
_cell.length_b   1.000
_cell.length_c   1.000
_cell.angle_alpha   90.00
_cell.angle_beta   90.00
_cell.angle_gamma   90.00
#
_symmetry.space_group_name_H-M   'P 1'
#
loop_
_entity.id
_entity.type
_entity.pdbx_description
1 polymer ?
#
loop_
_entity_poly.entity_id
_entity_poly.type
_entity_poly.pdbx_seq_one_letter_code
_entity_poly.pdbx_strand_id
1 'polypeptide(L)'
;MKKIICFAFLCMAISVVYGQQELSVEDSRSIPTAPLQYNFKLKPSFKFNTVLGLNAPGFYSTVLGIRGWEDDSGGKAHELAFTDADLYIRSGYDAGWEAWRKIIAADNRGYVGIGTSNPQTQLEVTPPSSNISAGIFHSTGGQAWGHVLALATDFGFGDNPKLLFSYRNKAKQWAIGGGYASSSFSIWEDGGDGVYGSGFGNARFTILPEGNVGIGTDVPTEKLSVKGNIRAKEIKVEAANWPDYVFEEDYLLTPLPEIEAFIKTNKHLPEVPSAQKIAEEGLSVGEINKLMIRKIEELTLYLIELKKESEQHKKQNQEMKILLNEILTNKNLK
;
A
#
# COMPACT_ATOMS: atom_id res chain seq x y z
N MET A 1 -105.63 5.08 -46.40
CA MET A 1 -104.49 6.02 -46.28
C MET A 1 -103.77 5.70 -44.99
N LYS A 2 -102.68 4.95 -45.07
CA LYS A 2 -101.83 4.67 -43.89
C LYS A 2 -100.52 5.44 -44.05
N LYS A 3 -100.30 6.36 -43.10
CA LYS A 3 -99.02 7.09 -43.02
C LYS A 3 -97.94 6.22 -42.36
N ILE A 4 -96.89 5.92 -43.10
CA ILE A 4 -95.71 5.28 -42.60
C ILE A 4 -94.80 6.34 -42.05
N ILE A 5 -94.63 6.33 -40.73
CA ILE A 5 -93.62 7.20 -40.03
C ILE A 5 -92.31 6.43 -40.05
N CYS A 6 -91.37 6.96 -40.82
CA CYS A 6 -89.99 6.46 -40.84
C CYS A 6 -89.22 7.06 -39.67
N PHE A 7 -88.93 6.22 -38.67
CA PHE A 7 -87.98 6.63 -37.57
C PHE A 7 -86.57 6.37 -38.07
N ALA A 8 -85.87 7.50 -38.34
CA ALA A 8 -84.45 7.44 -38.61
C ALA A 8 -83.73 7.38 -37.26
N PHE A 9 -83.19 6.17 -36.93
CA PHE A 9 -82.25 6.01 -35.82
C PHE A 9 -80.92 6.61 -36.25
N LEU A 10 -80.64 7.80 -35.70
CA LEU A 10 -79.30 8.40 -35.81
C LEU A 10 -78.40 7.72 -34.81
N CYS A 11 -77.68 6.68 -35.26
CA CYS A 11 -76.55 6.11 -34.46
C CYS A 11 -75.45 7.13 -34.43
N MET A 12 -75.38 7.95 -33.36
CA MET A 12 -74.15 8.62 -33.01
C MET A 12 -73.16 7.60 -32.53
N ALA A 13 -72.25 7.19 -33.37
CA ALA A 13 -71.05 6.53 -32.96
C ALA A 13 -70.18 7.53 -32.16
N ILE A 14 -70.24 7.47 -30.82
CA ILE A 14 -69.32 8.16 -29.96
C ILE A 14 -67.99 7.36 -30.09
N SER A 15 -67.11 7.78 -30.98
CA SER A 15 -65.74 7.37 -30.96
C SER A 15 -65.10 7.99 -29.72
N VAL A 16 -64.98 7.20 -28.66
CA VAL A 16 -64.12 7.54 -27.54
C VAL A 16 -62.67 7.49 -28.02
N VAL A 17 -62.17 8.61 -28.47
CA VAL A 17 -60.75 8.79 -28.67
C VAL A 17 -60.08 8.72 -27.29
N TYR A 18 -59.53 7.59 -26.95
CA TYR A 18 -58.57 7.54 -25.81
C TYR A 18 -57.33 8.28 -26.26
N GLY A 19 -57.39 9.60 -26.24
CA GLY A 19 -56.20 10.43 -26.25
C GLY A 19 -55.43 10.15 -24.94
N GLN A 20 -54.17 9.84 -25.02
CA GLN A 20 -53.32 9.90 -23.84
C GLN A 20 -53.44 11.29 -23.26
N GLN A 21 -54.08 11.42 -22.09
CA GLN A 21 -54.08 12.68 -21.36
C GLN A 21 -52.61 12.94 -20.94
N GLU A 22 -52.05 14.00 -21.48
CA GLU A 22 -50.74 14.47 -21.02
C GLU A 22 -50.86 14.81 -19.52
N LEU A 23 -49.93 14.30 -18.73
CA LEU A 23 -49.84 14.68 -17.31
C LEU A 23 -49.37 16.14 -17.23
N SER A 24 -50.28 17.05 -16.87
CA SER A 24 -49.90 18.44 -16.64
C SER A 24 -49.24 18.61 -15.27
N VAL A 25 -48.25 19.49 -15.20
CA VAL A 25 -47.60 19.88 -13.93
C VAL A 25 -48.47 20.92 -13.23
N GLU A 26 -48.92 20.61 -12.01
CA GLU A 26 -49.70 21.55 -11.18
C GLU A 26 -48.77 22.60 -10.56
N ASP A 27 -49.07 23.88 -10.76
CA ASP A 27 -48.39 24.96 -10.08
C ASP A 27 -48.91 25.09 -8.63
N SER A 28 -48.18 24.47 -7.73
CA SER A 28 -48.47 24.54 -6.28
C SER A 28 -47.25 25.04 -5.49
N ARG A 29 -46.59 26.07 -6.04
CA ARG A 29 -45.28 26.58 -5.54
C ARG A 29 -45.24 26.84 -4.04
N SER A 30 -46.30 27.37 -3.47
CA SER A 30 -46.33 27.78 -2.06
C SER A 30 -47.08 26.79 -1.15
N ILE A 31 -47.52 25.65 -1.67
CA ILE A 31 -48.36 24.70 -0.96
C ILE A 31 -47.56 23.42 -0.66
N PRO A 32 -47.28 23.10 0.60
CA PRO A 32 -46.67 21.82 0.93
C PRO A 32 -47.67 20.70 0.64
N THR A 33 -47.17 19.57 0.15
CA THR A 33 -47.98 18.38 -0.08
C THR A 33 -47.64 17.35 0.98
N ALA A 34 -48.63 16.85 1.71
CA ALA A 34 -48.44 15.76 2.67
C ALA A 34 -48.46 14.39 1.95
N PRO A 35 -47.86 13.35 2.51
CA PRO A 35 -47.85 11.98 1.92
C PRO A 35 -49.26 11.48 1.61
N LEU A 36 -50.24 11.76 2.45
CA LEU A 36 -51.64 11.37 2.30
C LEU A 36 -52.28 11.90 1.03
N GLN A 37 -51.80 13.01 0.47
CA GLN A 37 -52.36 13.63 -0.74
C GLN A 37 -52.01 12.87 -2.03
N TYR A 38 -51.10 11.91 -1.95
CA TYR A 38 -50.71 11.08 -3.08
C TYR A 38 -51.45 9.74 -3.17
N ASN A 39 -52.41 9.45 -2.29
CA ASN A 39 -53.13 8.18 -2.25
C ASN A 39 -53.70 7.83 -3.64
N PHE A 40 -53.30 6.66 -4.19
CA PHE A 40 -53.64 6.19 -5.54
C PHE A 40 -53.29 7.17 -6.66
N LYS A 41 -52.29 8.04 -6.47
CA LYS A 41 -52.02 9.11 -7.45
C LYS A 41 -50.52 9.09 -7.84
N LEU A 42 -50.33 9.47 -9.09
CA LEU A 42 -49.09 9.99 -9.63
C LEU A 42 -49.31 11.46 -9.93
N LYS A 43 -48.67 12.36 -9.19
CA LYS A 43 -48.96 13.81 -9.25
C LYS A 43 -47.67 14.60 -9.50
N PRO A 44 -47.48 15.17 -10.70
CA PRO A 44 -46.45 16.16 -10.93
C PRO A 44 -46.85 17.52 -10.37
N SER A 45 -45.91 18.22 -9.75
CA SER A 45 -46.14 19.57 -9.19
C SER A 45 -44.88 20.42 -9.30
N PHE A 46 -45.05 21.73 -9.36
CA PHE A 46 -44.00 22.72 -9.36
C PHE A 46 -43.95 23.42 -8.01
N LYS A 47 -42.81 23.45 -7.35
CA LYS A 47 -42.71 23.92 -5.96
C LYS A 47 -41.44 24.73 -5.69
N PHE A 48 -41.54 25.66 -4.71
CA PHE A 48 -40.35 26.27 -4.12
C PHE A 48 -39.53 25.24 -3.32
N ASN A 49 -38.19 25.28 -3.44
CA ASN A 49 -37.30 24.43 -2.65
C ASN A 49 -37.47 24.67 -1.14
N THR A 50 -37.76 25.91 -0.74
CA THR A 50 -38.04 26.27 0.65
C THR A 50 -39.33 25.61 1.19
N VAL A 51 -40.37 25.48 0.38
CA VAL A 51 -41.63 24.80 0.74
C VAL A 51 -41.42 23.28 0.88
N LEU A 52 -40.49 22.73 0.11
CA LEU A 52 -40.09 21.31 0.20
C LEU A 52 -39.17 21.03 1.39
N GLY A 53 -38.60 22.07 2.02
CA GLY A 53 -37.51 21.89 2.98
C GLY A 53 -36.26 21.30 2.33
N LEU A 54 -36.06 21.56 1.03
CA LEU A 54 -34.96 21.03 0.24
C LEU A 54 -33.84 22.05 0.15
N ASN A 55 -32.67 21.69 0.69
CA ASN A 55 -31.45 22.49 0.56
C ASN A 55 -30.74 22.11 -0.75
N ALA A 56 -31.15 22.71 -1.86
CA ALA A 56 -30.62 22.44 -3.19
C ALA A 56 -30.37 23.77 -3.94
N PRO A 57 -29.47 23.78 -4.94
CA PRO A 57 -29.32 24.91 -5.85
C PRO A 57 -30.63 25.26 -6.56
N GLY A 58 -30.80 26.55 -6.86
CA GLY A 58 -32.02 27.05 -7.49
C GLY A 58 -33.15 27.36 -6.51
N PHE A 59 -34.23 27.99 -7.01
CA PHE A 59 -35.37 28.36 -6.20
C PHE A 59 -36.54 27.37 -6.29
N TYR A 60 -36.56 26.60 -7.35
CA TYR A 60 -37.71 25.78 -7.73
C TYR A 60 -37.27 24.32 -8.02
N SER A 61 -38.24 23.42 -7.86
CA SER A 61 -38.16 22.04 -8.28
C SER A 61 -39.47 21.58 -8.93
N THR A 62 -39.33 20.74 -9.96
CA THR A 62 -40.43 19.89 -10.40
C THR A 62 -40.45 18.65 -9.53
N VAL A 63 -41.59 18.35 -8.93
CA VAL A 63 -41.75 17.23 -8.01
C VAL A 63 -42.71 16.22 -8.63
N LEU A 64 -42.31 14.95 -8.65
CA LEU A 64 -43.18 13.84 -9.00
C LEU A 64 -43.44 13.02 -7.74
N GLY A 65 -44.70 13.12 -7.24
CA GLY A 65 -45.15 12.37 -6.08
C GLY A 65 -45.99 11.16 -6.48
N ILE A 66 -45.76 10.05 -5.79
CA ILE A 66 -46.45 8.77 -6.07
C ILE A 66 -46.78 8.02 -4.79
N ARG A 67 -47.96 7.41 -4.76
CA ARG A 67 -48.34 6.41 -3.78
C ARG A 67 -49.34 5.43 -4.42
N GLY A 68 -49.05 4.13 -4.35
CA GLY A 68 -49.91 3.10 -4.93
C GLY A 68 -51.04 2.61 -4.06
N TRP A 69 -51.17 3.12 -2.82
CA TRP A 69 -52.17 2.69 -1.85
C TRP A 69 -52.76 3.86 -1.11
N GLU A 70 -53.88 3.64 -0.36
CA GLU A 70 -54.60 4.72 0.30
C GLU A 70 -54.04 5.14 1.65
N ASP A 71 -53.28 4.29 2.32
CA ASP A 71 -52.72 4.49 3.66
C ASP A 71 -51.36 3.82 3.86
N ASP A 72 -50.83 3.87 5.08
CA ASP A 72 -49.54 3.31 5.46
C ASP A 72 -49.45 1.78 5.38
N SER A 73 -50.59 1.06 5.30
CA SER A 73 -50.60 -0.40 5.21
C SER A 73 -50.04 -0.92 3.85
N GLY A 74 -50.19 -0.10 2.79
CA GLY A 74 -49.62 -0.38 1.46
C GLY A 74 -48.27 0.26 1.19
N GLY A 75 -47.63 0.84 2.20
CA GLY A 75 -46.31 1.44 2.09
C GLY A 75 -46.28 2.97 2.05
N LYS A 76 -45.07 3.49 1.94
CA LYS A 76 -44.81 4.93 1.95
C LYS A 76 -45.24 5.63 0.66
N ALA A 77 -45.60 6.88 0.78
CA ALA A 77 -45.57 7.80 -0.35
C ALA A 77 -44.12 8.18 -0.69
N HIS A 78 -43.86 8.50 -1.94
CA HIS A 78 -42.53 8.88 -2.44
C HIS A 78 -42.63 10.16 -3.24
N GLU A 79 -41.62 11.01 -3.14
CA GLU A 79 -41.40 12.15 -4.01
C GLU A 79 -40.02 12.10 -4.65
N LEU A 80 -39.95 12.41 -5.95
CA LEU A 80 -38.74 12.74 -6.67
C LEU A 80 -38.77 14.25 -6.96
N ALA A 81 -37.71 14.95 -6.58
CA ALA A 81 -37.57 16.38 -6.88
C ALA A 81 -36.43 16.59 -7.88
N PHE A 82 -36.78 17.16 -9.03
CA PHE A 82 -35.86 17.54 -10.10
C PHE A 82 -35.54 19.02 -9.88
N THR A 83 -34.31 19.30 -9.48
CA THR A 83 -33.75 20.64 -9.31
C THR A 83 -32.96 21.06 -10.55
N ASP A 84 -32.42 22.27 -10.55
CA ASP A 84 -31.56 22.74 -11.66
C ASP A 84 -30.28 21.93 -11.83
N ALA A 85 -29.80 21.25 -10.78
CA ALA A 85 -28.52 20.55 -10.78
C ALA A 85 -28.62 19.06 -10.42
N ASP A 86 -29.62 18.69 -9.61
CA ASP A 86 -29.63 17.41 -8.92
C ASP A 86 -31.00 16.76 -8.85
N LEU A 87 -31.03 15.47 -8.62
CA LEU A 87 -32.23 14.69 -8.34
C LEU A 87 -32.26 14.28 -6.86
N TYR A 88 -33.40 14.47 -6.21
CA TYR A 88 -33.61 14.10 -4.80
C TYR A 88 -34.80 13.18 -4.66
N ILE A 89 -34.75 12.30 -3.67
CA ILE A 89 -35.86 11.43 -3.28
C ILE A 89 -36.12 11.56 -1.79
N ARG A 90 -37.43 11.56 -1.43
CA ARG A 90 -37.87 11.31 -0.06
C ARG A 90 -39.02 10.34 -0.02
N SER A 91 -39.21 9.75 1.13
CA SER A 91 -40.34 8.85 1.40
C SER A 91 -41.05 9.33 2.66
N GLY A 92 -42.30 8.97 2.84
CA GLY A 92 -43.01 9.32 4.06
C GLY A 92 -44.25 8.49 4.27
N TYR A 93 -44.58 8.27 5.55
CA TYR A 93 -45.86 7.76 5.98
C TYR A 93 -46.86 8.90 6.17
N ASP A 94 -48.13 8.61 6.43
CA ASP A 94 -49.18 9.59 6.61
C ASP A 94 -48.84 10.70 7.62
N ALA A 95 -48.05 10.35 8.64
CA ALA A 95 -47.58 11.27 9.66
C ALA A 95 -46.59 12.34 9.16
N GLY A 96 -45.93 12.13 8.01
CA GLY A 96 -45.01 13.12 7.46
C GLY A 96 -43.90 12.53 6.59
N TRP A 97 -43.10 13.43 6.04
CA TRP A 97 -41.97 13.12 5.18
C TRP A 97 -40.70 12.87 5.97
N GLU A 98 -39.89 11.90 5.49
CA GLU A 98 -38.49 11.75 5.85
C GLU A 98 -37.68 12.88 5.21
N ALA A 99 -36.39 12.97 5.63
CA ALA A 99 -35.44 13.90 5.02
C ALA A 99 -35.19 13.56 3.54
N TRP A 100 -34.94 14.59 2.75
CA TRP A 100 -34.49 14.43 1.37
C TRP A 100 -33.13 13.72 1.28
N ARG A 101 -33.02 12.80 0.37
CA ARG A 101 -31.78 12.09 0.02
C ARG A 101 -31.42 12.40 -1.42
N LYS A 102 -30.20 12.86 -1.68
CA LYS A 102 -29.71 13.12 -3.03
C LYS A 102 -29.50 11.79 -3.77
N ILE A 103 -29.98 11.69 -4.97
CA ILE A 103 -29.67 10.60 -5.90
C ILE A 103 -28.39 10.98 -6.63
N ILE A 104 -27.39 10.11 -6.53
CA ILE A 104 -26.12 10.29 -7.22
C ILE A 104 -26.25 9.67 -8.60
N ALA A 105 -26.07 10.47 -9.64
CA ALA A 105 -26.08 10.03 -11.03
C ALA A 105 -24.70 10.28 -11.66
N ALA A 106 -24.39 9.50 -12.69
CA ALA A 106 -23.20 9.77 -13.51
C ALA A 106 -23.46 11.01 -14.40
N ASP A 107 -22.42 11.78 -14.67
CA ASP A 107 -22.45 12.84 -15.67
C ASP A 107 -22.48 12.28 -17.11
N ASN A 108 -22.46 13.16 -18.11
CA ASN A 108 -22.48 12.78 -19.53
C ASN A 108 -21.25 11.99 -20.00
N ARG A 109 -20.17 11.94 -19.18
CA ARG A 109 -18.97 11.12 -19.39
C ARG A 109 -19.03 9.77 -18.68
N GLY A 110 -20.08 9.50 -17.90
CA GLY A 110 -20.22 8.34 -17.07
C GLY A 110 -19.49 8.45 -15.71
N TYR A 111 -19.09 9.65 -15.28
CA TYR A 111 -18.38 9.88 -14.03
C TYR A 111 -19.33 10.23 -12.89
N VAL A 112 -19.10 9.64 -11.72
CA VAL A 112 -19.90 9.85 -10.51
C VAL A 112 -19.12 10.71 -9.52
N GLY A 113 -19.69 11.87 -9.16
CA GLY A 113 -19.15 12.77 -8.15
C GLY A 113 -19.95 12.71 -6.84
N ILE A 114 -19.29 12.49 -5.72
CA ILE A 114 -19.88 12.69 -4.39
C ILE A 114 -19.19 13.89 -3.76
N GLY A 115 -19.94 14.99 -3.57
CA GLY A 115 -19.39 16.25 -3.07
C GLY A 115 -18.67 17.10 -4.12
N THR A 116 -18.68 16.70 -5.38
CA THR A 116 -18.21 17.49 -6.54
C THR A 116 -19.20 17.38 -7.70
N SER A 117 -19.38 18.48 -8.45
CA SER A 117 -20.19 18.52 -9.68
C SER A 117 -19.37 18.33 -10.94
N ASN A 118 -18.03 18.27 -10.83
CA ASN A 118 -17.13 18.10 -11.97
C ASN A 118 -16.08 17.02 -11.65
N PRO A 119 -16.49 15.75 -11.55
CA PRO A 119 -15.56 14.67 -11.25
C PRO A 119 -14.51 14.51 -12.34
N GLN A 120 -13.26 14.30 -11.95
CA GLN A 120 -12.11 14.11 -12.84
C GLN A 120 -11.84 12.64 -13.13
N THR A 121 -12.49 11.73 -12.39
CA THR A 121 -12.38 10.27 -12.51
C THR A 121 -13.76 9.64 -12.49
N GLN A 122 -13.88 8.35 -12.87
CA GLN A 122 -15.15 7.63 -12.89
C GLN A 122 -15.91 7.67 -11.55
N LEU A 123 -15.20 7.65 -10.43
CA LEU A 123 -15.76 7.90 -9.11
C LEU A 123 -14.83 8.85 -8.36
N GLU A 124 -15.34 10.02 -8.02
CA GLU A 124 -14.64 10.99 -7.18
C GLU A 124 -15.46 11.33 -5.95
N VAL A 125 -14.87 11.22 -4.77
CA VAL A 125 -15.48 11.60 -3.50
C VAL A 125 -14.69 12.76 -2.90
N THR A 126 -15.32 13.94 -2.86
CA THR A 126 -14.73 15.16 -2.31
C THR A 126 -15.46 15.52 -1.03
N PRO A 127 -14.81 15.48 0.13
CA PRO A 127 -15.47 15.88 1.39
C PRO A 127 -15.72 17.38 1.43
N PRO A 128 -16.78 17.84 2.12
CA PRO A 128 -17.16 19.24 2.18
C PRO A 128 -16.16 20.12 2.93
N SER A 129 -15.27 19.53 3.72
CA SER A 129 -14.18 20.22 4.43
C SER A 129 -12.94 19.33 4.58
N SER A 130 -11.79 19.96 4.81
CA SER A 130 -10.49 19.26 4.95
C SER A 130 -10.38 18.33 6.17
N ASN A 131 -11.30 18.44 7.13
CA ASN A 131 -11.26 17.67 8.37
C ASN A 131 -12.23 16.48 8.39
N ILE A 132 -12.87 16.18 7.25
CA ILE A 132 -13.82 15.09 7.11
C ILE A 132 -13.25 14.05 6.15
N SER A 133 -13.30 12.77 6.52
CA SER A 133 -12.91 11.68 5.63
C SER A 133 -13.83 11.60 4.42
N ALA A 134 -13.29 11.43 3.23
CA ALA A 134 -14.05 11.26 2.00
C ALA A 134 -14.86 9.95 1.98
N GLY A 135 -14.38 8.93 2.65
CA GLY A 135 -15.08 7.65 2.76
C GLY A 135 -14.43 6.72 3.78
N ILE A 136 -15.21 5.82 4.32
CA ILE A 136 -14.76 4.73 5.19
C ILE A 136 -15.26 3.43 4.57
N PHE A 137 -14.35 2.50 4.27
CA PHE A 137 -14.69 1.15 3.84
C PHE A 137 -14.78 0.26 5.06
N HIS A 138 -15.98 -0.27 5.31
CA HIS A 138 -16.31 -0.98 6.55
C HIS A 138 -16.94 -2.33 6.22
N SER A 139 -16.36 -3.42 6.71
CA SER A 139 -16.95 -4.74 6.59
C SER A 139 -17.64 -5.11 7.91
N THR A 140 -18.94 -5.38 7.85
CA THR A 140 -19.74 -5.85 9.01
C THR A 140 -20.02 -7.35 8.96
N GLY A 141 -19.53 -8.04 7.93
CA GLY A 141 -19.75 -9.49 7.73
C GLY A 141 -18.83 -10.34 8.59
N GLY A 142 -19.40 -11.34 9.26
CA GLY A 142 -18.67 -12.31 10.11
C GLY A 142 -17.87 -13.38 9.34
N GLN A 143 -17.54 -13.17 8.07
CA GLN A 143 -16.73 -14.10 7.29
C GLN A 143 -15.24 -13.82 7.51
N ALA A 144 -14.51 -14.86 7.92
CA ALA A 144 -13.08 -14.75 8.31
C ALA A 144 -12.14 -14.33 7.18
N TRP A 145 -12.60 -14.26 5.91
CA TRP A 145 -11.78 -14.04 4.70
C TRP A 145 -12.35 -12.96 3.76
N GLY A 146 -13.10 -11.99 4.28
CA GLY A 146 -13.66 -10.90 3.48
C GLY A 146 -12.63 -9.81 3.18
N HIS A 147 -12.66 -9.28 1.95
CA HIS A 147 -11.90 -8.08 1.57
C HIS A 147 -12.77 -6.84 1.77
N VAL A 148 -12.22 -5.81 2.44
CA VAL A 148 -12.87 -4.50 2.57
C VAL A 148 -12.62 -3.64 1.33
N LEU A 149 -11.40 -3.73 0.76
CA LEU A 149 -10.99 -3.06 -0.46
C LEU A 149 -10.10 -4.03 -1.25
N ALA A 150 -10.50 -4.36 -2.47
CA ALA A 150 -9.68 -5.08 -3.43
C ALA A 150 -9.27 -4.12 -4.55
N LEU A 151 -7.97 -4.05 -4.83
CA LEU A 151 -7.42 -3.38 -6.00
C LEU A 151 -6.98 -4.47 -6.97
N ALA A 152 -7.67 -4.59 -8.09
CA ALA A 152 -7.39 -5.60 -9.11
C ALA A 152 -7.39 -4.95 -10.49
N THR A 153 -6.59 -5.49 -11.41
CA THR A 153 -6.59 -5.14 -12.83
C THR A 153 -6.70 -6.41 -13.65
N ASP A 154 -7.58 -6.41 -14.65
CA ASP A 154 -7.83 -7.58 -15.52
C ASP A 154 -7.00 -7.52 -16.82
N PHE A 155 -6.19 -6.47 -17.01
CA PHE A 155 -5.49 -6.23 -18.27
C PHE A 155 -3.97 -6.44 -18.14
N GLY A 156 -3.40 -6.89 -19.28
CA GLY A 156 -2.01 -7.33 -19.41
C GLY A 156 -0.95 -6.25 -19.14
N PHE A 157 0.27 -6.58 -19.44
CA PHE A 157 1.51 -5.85 -19.16
C PHE A 157 1.39 -4.33 -18.99
N GLY A 158 1.63 -3.86 -17.76
CA GLY A 158 1.75 -2.43 -17.44
C GLY A 158 0.76 -1.90 -16.41
N ASP A 159 -0.41 -2.52 -16.24
CA ASP A 159 -1.43 -2.05 -15.31
C ASP A 159 -1.36 -2.79 -13.97
N ASN A 160 -0.56 -2.27 -13.06
CA ASN A 160 -0.44 -2.83 -11.72
C ASN A 160 -1.36 -2.10 -10.75
N PRO A 161 -2.14 -2.82 -9.92
CA PRO A 161 -3.00 -2.20 -8.91
C PRO A 161 -2.15 -1.44 -7.90
N LYS A 162 -2.47 -0.15 -7.69
CA LYS A 162 -1.72 0.74 -6.81
C LYS A 162 -2.65 1.54 -5.91
N LEU A 163 -2.23 1.75 -4.68
CA LEU A 163 -2.74 2.79 -3.81
C LEU A 163 -1.80 3.99 -3.89
N LEU A 164 -2.31 5.13 -4.37
CA LEU A 164 -1.54 6.35 -4.56
C LEU A 164 -1.77 7.34 -3.41
N PHE A 165 -0.68 7.85 -2.86
CA PHE A 165 -0.65 8.93 -1.88
C PHE A 165 -0.05 10.17 -2.55
N SER A 166 -0.90 11.13 -2.91
CA SER A 166 -0.48 12.36 -3.60
C SER A 166 -0.56 13.56 -2.68
N TYR A 167 0.49 14.40 -2.71
CA TYR A 167 0.50 15.67 -2.01
C TYR A 167 -0.10 16.79 -2.89
N ARG A 168 -0.57 17.88 -2.26
CA ARG A 168 -1.41 18.93 -2.84
C ARG A 168 -0.95 19.51 -4.20
N ASN A 169 0.35 19.55 -4.45
CA ASN A 169 0.91 20.09 -5.69
C ASN A 169 1.50 19.01 -6.61
N LYS A 170 1.25 17.74 -6.32
CA LYS A 170 1.79 16.58 -7.05
C LYS A 170 3.32 16.53 -7.14
N ALA A 171 4.03 17.38 -6.38
CA ALA A 171 5.50 17.47 -6.40
C ALA A 171 6.17 16.23 -5.84
N LYS A 172 5.48 15.48 -4.97
CA LYS A 172 5.91 14.17 -4.46
C LYS A 172 4.69 13.28 -4.28
N GLN A 173 4.81 12.08 -4.77
CA GLN A 173 3.79 11.05 -4.66
C GLN A 173 4.44 9.76 -4.16
N TRP A 174 3.68 8.98 -3.41
CA TRP A 174 4.07 7.65 -3.00
C TRP A 174 3.02 6.66 -3.48
N ALA A 175 3.43 5.52 -3.98
CA ALA A 175 2.53 4.46 -4.37
C ALA A 175 2.91 3.14 -3.70
N ILE A 176 1.90 2.34 -3.36
CA ILE A 176 2.06 0.99 -2.81
C ILE A 176 1.26 0.04 -3.69
N GLY A 177 1.84 -1.07 -4.11
CA GLY A 177 1.13 -2.07 -4.91
C GLY A 177 2.02 -2.95 -5.76
N GLY A 178 1.47 -3.50 -6.86
CA GLY A 178 2.20 -4.36 -7.79
C GLY A 178 3.33 -3.63 -8.52
N GLY A 179 4.49 -4.27 -8.71
CA GLY A 179 5.62 -3.75 -9.46
C GLY A 179 5.42 -3.82 -10.98
N TYR A 180 6.09 -2.93 -11.72
CA TYR A 180 6.06 -2.95 -13.18
C TYR A 180 6.77 -4.20 -13.72
N ALA A 181 6.14 -4.89 -14.64
CA ALA A 181 6.66 -6.09 -15.33
C ALA A 181 7.10 -7.25 -14.42
N SER A 182 6.84 -7.18 -13.12
CA SER A 182 7.12 -8.27 -12.18
C SER A 182 5.94 -8.44 -11.23
N SER A 183 5.68 -9.65 -10.78
CA SER A 183 4.67 -9.91 -9.74
C SER A 183 5.14 -9.44 -8.34
N SER A 184 6.05 -8.46 -8.29
CA SER A 184 6.58 -7.92 -7.04
C SER A 184 5.58 -7.00 -6.34
N PHE A 185 5.66 -6.92 -5.03
CA PHE A 185 5.05 -5.87 -4.23
C PHE A 185 6.08 -4.79 -3.93
N SER A 186 5.72 -3.52 -4.17
CA SER A 186 6.70 -2.44 -3.99
C SER A 186 6.08 -1.15 -3.43
N ILE A 187 6.94 -0.34 -2.82
CA ILE A 187 6.66 1.03 -2.43
C ILE A 187 7.58 1.93 -3.27
N TRP A 188 6.97 2.87 -4.01
CA TRP A 188 7.69 3.81 -4.88
C TRP A 188 7.59 5.23 -4.39
N GLU A 189 8.64 6.00 -4.62
CA GLU A 189 8.59 7.44 -4.63
C GLU A 189 8.55 7.90 -6.09
N ASP A 190 7.46 8.54 -6.49
CA ASP A 190 7.30 9.09 -7.83
C ASP A 190 8.13 10.37 -8.01
N GLY A 191 8.66 10.55 -9.21
CA GLY A 191 9.56 11.66 -9.56
C GLY A 191 8.93 13.04 -9.58
N GLY A 192 7.60 13.15 -9.39
CA GLY A 192 6.93 14.44 -9.26
C GLY A 192 6.76 15.21 -10.58
N ASP A 193 6.49 14.53 -11.70
CA ASP A 193 6.16 15.14 -13.00
C ASP A 193 4.77 15.81 -13.02
N GLY A 194 4.03 15.74 -11.93
CA GLY A 194 2.69 16.31 -11.79
C GLY A 194 1.57 15.51 -12.43
N VAL A 195 1.84 14.35 -12.99
CA VAL A 195 0.85 13.45 -13.57
C VAL A 195 0.56 12.29 -12.63
N TYR A 196 -0.70 12.00 -12.35
CA TYR A 196 -1.09 10.89 -11.49
C TYR A 196 -0.64 9.55 -12.10
N GLY A 197 0.30 8.88 -11.43
CA GLY A 197 0.71 7.53 -11.81
C GLY A 197 1.49 7.42 -13.13
N SER A 198 2.00 8.54 -13.69
CA SER A 198 2.72 8.55 -14.97
C SER A 198 4.17 8.09 -14.85
N GLY A 199 4.77 8.22 -13.68
CA GLY A 199 6.16 7.85 -13.44
C GLY A 199 6.29 6.60 -12.59
N PHE A 200 7.07 5.64 -13.06
CA PHE A 200 7.65 4.64 -12.18
C PHE A 200 8.82 5.31 -11.49
N GLY A 201 8.55 5.91 -10.34
CA GLY A 201 9.59 6.44 -9.47
C GLY A 201 10.54 5.32 -9.02
N ASN A 202 11.57 5.69 -8.31
CA ASN A 202 12.48 4.70 -7.75
C ASN A 202 11.76 3.82 -6.72
N ALA A 203 11.82 2.51 -6.91
CA ALA A 203 11.38 1.57 -5.89
C ALA A 203 12.24 1.77 -4.64
N ARG A 204 11.60 2.18 -3.55
CA ARG A 204 12.28 2.36 -2.25
C ARG A 204 12.28 1.10 -1.42
N PHE A 205 11.27 0.26 -1.64
CA PHE A 205 11.11 -1.04 -1.02
C PHE A 205 10.46 -1.98 -2.02
N THR A 206 10.98 -3.20 -2.16
CA THR A 206 10.48 -4.21 -3.08
C THR A 206 10.47 -5.57 -2.39
N ILE A 207 9.42 -6.36 -2.60
CA ILE A 207 9.37 -7.78 -2.25
C ILE A 207 9.12 -8.54 -3.56
N LEU A 208 10.02 -9.43 -3.93
CA LEU A 208 9.86 -10.32 -5.07
C LEU A 208 8.94 -11.51 -4.72
N PRO A 209 8.33 -12.19 -5.71
CA PRO A 209 7.50 -13.37 -5.48
C PRO A 209 8.20 -14.47 -4.67
N GLU A 210 9.52 -14.63 -4.82
CA GLU A 210 10.35 -15.60 -4.09
C GLU A 210 10.64 -15.17 -2.66
N GLY A 211 10.14 -14.00 -2.24
CA GLY A 211 10.28 -13.44 -0.91
C GLY A 211 11.60 -12.71 -0.66
N ASN A 212 12.37 -12.39 -1.69
CA ASN A 212 13.54 -11.53 -1.54
C ASN A 212 13.11 -10.07 -1.37
N VAL A 213 13.73 -9.36 -0.44
CA VAL A 213 13.41 -7.98 -0.08
C VAL A 213 14.53 -7.05 -0.52
N GLY A 214 14.19 -6.03 -1.29
CA GLY A 214 15.09 -4.95 -1.71
C GLY A 214 14.77 -3.63 -1.01
N ILE A 215 15.79 -2.95 -0.49
CA ILE A 215 15.70 -1.57 -0.01
C ILE A 215 16.60 -0.72 -0.89
N GLY A 216 16.01 0.18 -1.67
CA GLY A 216 16.71 1.00 -2.66
C GLY A 216 17.17 0.24 -3.91
N THR A 217 16.73 -1.00 -4.07
CA THR A 217 16.93 -1.84 -5.26
C THR A 217 15.65 -2.61 -5.56
N ASP A 218 15.33 -2.78 -6.84
CA ASP A 218 14.23 -3.58 -7.37
C ASP A 218 14.66 -4.99 -7.81
N VAL A 219 15.97 -5.29 -7.74
CA VAL A 219 16.57 -6.58 -8.11
C VAL A 219 17.39 -7.11 -6.93
N PRO A 220 16.75 -7.53 -5.82
CA PRO A 220 17.47 -8.13 -4.69
C PRO A 220 18.00 -9.52 -5.05
N THR A 221 19.31 -9.73 -4.84
CA THR A 221 19.99 -10.99 -5.10
C THR A 221 19.98 -11.92 -3.89
N GLU A 222 19.74 -11.36 -2.69
CA GLU A 222 19.69 -12.07 -1.42
C GLU A 222 18.30 -11.91 -0.77
N LYS A 223 18.02 -12.65 0.30
CA LYS A 223 16.77 -12.52 1.06
C LYS A 223 16.52 -11.09 1.54
N LEU A 224 17.59 -10.35 1.85
CA LEU A 224 17.55 -8.90 2.07
C LEU A 224 18.74 -8.26 1.37
N SER A 225 18.47 -7.42 0.38
CA SER A 225 19.46 -6.62 -0.33
C SER A 225 19.22 -5.13 -0.05
N VAL A 226 20.21 -4.43 0.52
CA VAL A 226 20.14 -3.01 0.83
C VAL A 226 21.17 -2.25 0.02
N LYS A 227 20.70 -1.37 -0.88
CA LYS A 227 21.58 -0.46 -1.64
C LYS A 227 21.88 0.79 -0.81
N GLY A 228 22.76 0.64 0.18
CA GLY A 228 23.13 1.71 1.12
C GLY A 228 23.70 1.18 2.42
N ASN A 229 23.91 2.05 3.38
CA ASN A 229 24.42 1.70 4.69
C ASN A 229 23.30 1.21 5.62
N ILE A 230 23.59 0.19 6.42
CA ILE A 230 22.72 -0.30 7.47
C ILE A 230 23.28 0.17 8.82
N ARG A 231 22.44 0.84 9.63
CA ARG A 231 22.77 1.23 11.01
C ARG A 231 21.91 0.43 11.97
N ALA A 232 22.53 -0.42 12.76
CA ALA A 232 21.86 -1.22 13.79
C ALA A 232 22.54 -1.02 15.14
N LYS A 233 21.83 -1.25 16.25
CA LYS A 233 22.44 -1.31 17.59
C LYS A 233 23.21 -2.59 17.78
N GLU A 234 22.72 -3.70 17.23
CA GLU A 234 23.29 -5.02 17.33
C GLU A 234 22.90 -5.84 16.11
N ILE A 235 23.83 -6.70 15.64
CA ILE A 235 23.58 -7.71 14.60
C ILE A 235 24.10 -9.04 15.14
N LYS A 236 23.22 -10.02 15.33
CA LYS A 236 23.56 -11.38 15.68
C LYS A 236 23.69 -12.19 14.39
N VAL A 237 24.90 -12.66 14.11
CA VAL A 237 25.17 -13.53 12.96
C VAL A 237 25.29 -14.97 13.45
N GLU A 238 24.45 -15.85 12.95
CA GLU A 238 24.56 -17.28 13.21
C GLU A 238 25.68 -17.86 12.34
N ALA A 239 26.66 -18.49 12.98
CA ALA A 239 27.78 -19.10 12.31
C ALA A 239 27.91 -20.55 12.77
N ALA A 240 28.00 -21.48 11.79
CA ALA A 240 28.39 -22.87 12.04
C ALA A 240 29.91 -23.01 11.97
N ASN A 241 30.45 -24.06 12.56
CA ASN A 241 31.89 -24.41 12.52
C ASN A 241 32.79 -23.26 13.05
N TRP A 242 32.61 -22.92 14.31
CA TRP A 242 33.48 -21.97 15.01
C TRP A 242 34.89 -22.53 15.18
N PRO A 243 35.97 -21.74 15.15
CA PRO A 243 37.36 -22.24 14.98
C PRO A 243 38.03 -22.82 16.23
N ASP A 244 37.33 -23.18 17.31
CA ASP A 244 37.87 -23.78 18.55
C ASP A 244 38.81 -24.99 18.31
N TYR A 245 38.73 -25.58 17.12
CA TYR A 245 39.59 -26.68 16.69
C TYR A 245 41.08 -26.32 16.56
N VAL A 246 41.44 -25.04 16.57
CA VAL A 246 42.85 -24.58 16.53
C VAL A 246 43.63 -25.04 17.76
N PHE A 247 42.98 -25.30 18.88
CA PHE A 247 43.58 -25.77 20.10
C PHE A 247 43.58 -27.32 20.27
N GLU A 248 43.05 -28.03 19.27
CA GLU A 248 43.12 -29.50 19.28
C GLU A 248 44.55 -30.01 19.03
N GLU A 249 44.88 -31.18 19.56
CA GLU A 249 46.25 -31.74 19.52
C GLU A 249 46.72 -32.07 18.09
N ASP A 250 45.82 -32.34 17.17
CA ASP A 250 46.08 -32.68 15.77
C ASP A 250 46.09 -31.45 14.84
N TYR A 251 45.89 -30.24 15.38
CA TYR A 251 45.93 -29.02 14.57
C TYR A 251 47.38 -28.76 14.07
N LEU A 252 47.51 -28.68 12.76
CA LEU A 252 48.79 -28.41 12.11
C LEU A 252 49.01 -26.89 11.97
N LEU A 253 49.76 -26.33 12.93
CA LEU A 253 50.16 -24.94 12.87
C LEU A 253 51.19 -24.71 11.77
N THR A 254 50.92 -23.80 10.82
CA THR A 254 51.84 -23.52 9.70
C THR A 254 53.13 -22.89 10.18
N PRO A 255 54.30 -23.37 9.79
CA PRO A 255 55.59 -22.79 10.24
C PRO A 255 55.73 -21.31 9.86
N LEU A 256 56.20 -20.44 10.76
CA LEU A 256 56.37 -18.99 10.51
C LEU A 256 57.20 -18.66 9.26
N PRO A 257 58.28 -19.41 8.86
CA PRO A 257 58.98 -19.14 7.61
C PRO A 257 58.13 -19.34 6.36
N GLU A 258 57.14 -20.26 6.38
CA GLU A 258 56.22 -20.50 5.26
C GLU A 258 55.21 -19.33 5.15
N ILE A 259 54.72 -18.86 6.30
CA ILE A 259 53.83 -17.68 6.36
C ILE A 259 54.59 -16.46 5.85
N GLU A 260 55.86 -16.26 6.24
CA GLU A 260 56.68 -15.13 5.75
C GLU A 260 56.83 -15.18 4.22
N ALA A 261 57.14 -16.35 3.68
CA ALA A 261 57.28 -16.54 2.22
C ALA A 261 55.96 -16.23 1.48
N PHE A 262 54.84 -16.70 2.04
CA PHE A 262 53.50 -16.42 1.49
C PHE A 262 53.19 -14.93 1.48
N ILE A 263 53.42 -14.23 2.60
CA ILE A 263 53.18 -12.79 2.73
C ILE A 263 54.01 -11.97 1.74
N LYS A 264 55.32 -12.36 1.58
CA LYS A 264 56.23 -11.71 0.63
C LYS A 264 55.67 -11.75 -0.79
N THR A 265 55.10 -12.90 -1.18
CA THR A 265 54.55 -13.13 -2.52
C THR A 265 53.19 -12.52 -2.72
N ASN A 266 52.24 -12.77 -1.80
CA ASN A 266 50.81 -12.52 -1.98
C ASN A 266 50.33 -11.21 -1.34
N LYS A 267 51.11 -10.61 -0.43
CA LYS A 267 50.81 -9.34 0.27
C LYS A 267 49.60 -9.38 1.21
N HIS A 268 49.13 -10.57 1.56
CA HIS A 268 48.11 -10.82 2.57
C HIS A 268 48.42 -12.13 3.33
N LEU A 269 47.70 -12.36 4.43
CA LEU A 269 47.84 -13.61 5.19
C LEU A 269 47.24 -14.79 4.42
N PRO A 270 47.74 -16.04 4.63
CA PRO A 270 47.09 -17.22 4.10
C PRO A 270 45.59 -17.25 4.46
N GLU A 271 44.75 -17.64 3.48
CA GLU A 271 43.27 -17.74 3.56
C GLU A 271 42.53 -16.40 3.72
N VAL A 272 43.19 -15.30 4.05
CA VAL A 272 42.59 -13.98 4.06
C VAL A 272 42.40 -13.49 2.61
N PRO A 273 41.19 -13.11 2.18
CA PRO A 273 40.97 -12.62 0.83
C PRO A 273 41.82 -11.38 0.52
N SER A 274 42.31 -11.26 -0.71
CA SER A 274 43.00 -10.05 -1.16
C SER A 274 42.05 -8.85 -1.23
N ALA A 275 42.59 -7.63 -1.17
CA ALA A 275 41.83 -6.41 -1.31
C ALA A 275 41.03 -6.34 -2.64
N GLN A 276 41.62 -6.89 -3.73
CA GLN A 276 40.96 -6.97 -5.02
C GLN A 276 39.72 -7.90 -4.94
N LYS A 277 39.87 -9.08 -4.36
CA LYS A 277 38.74 -10.03 -4.21
C LYS A 277 37.58 -9.43 -3.37
N ILE A 278 37.94 -8.74 -2.28
CA ILE A 278 36.93 -8.05 -1.44
C ILE A 278 36.20 -6.95 -2.21
N ALA A 279 36.90 -6.21 -3.07
CA ALA A 279 36.30 -5.16 -3.89
C ALA A 279 35.33 -5.73 -4.95
N GLU A 280 35.61 -6.90 -5.50
CA GLU A 280 34.81 -7.56 -6.53
C GLU A 280 33.61 -8.34 -5.96
N GLU A 281 33.81 -9.11 -4.90
CA GLU A 281 32.83 -10.07 -4.35
C GLU A 281 32.14 -9.57 -3.06
N GLY A 282 32.65 -8.51 -2.44
CA GLY A 282 32.23 -8.10 -1.10
C GLY A 282 32.87 -8.94 0.01
N LEU A 283 32.42 -8.74 1.24
CA LEU A 283 32.93 -9.40 2.43
C LEU A 283 31.78 -9.96 3.27
N SER A 284 31.79 -11.27 3.49
CA SER A 284 30.89 -11.92 4.44
C SER A 284 31.33 -11.65 5.88
N VAL A 285 30.50 -10.94 6.65
CA VAL A 285 30.81 -10.59 8.05
C VAL A 285 30.99 -11.84 8.92
N GLY A 286 30.20 -12.88 8.71
CA GLY A 286 30.31 -14.14 9.46
C GLY A 286 31.63 -14.85 9.18
N GLU A 287 31.99 -15.03 7.90
CA GLU A 287 33.19 -15.73 7.51
C GLU A 287 34.48 -14.99 7.88
N ILE A 288 34.51 -13.66 7.74
CA ILE A 288 35.66 -12.88 8.15
C ILE A 288 35.88 -12.90 9.66
N ASN A 289 34.83 -12.90 10.46
CA ASN A 289 34.93 -13.00 11.92
C ASN A 289 35.51 -14.37 12.33
N LYS A 290 35.03 -15.49 11.76
CA LYS A 290 35.62 -16.82 12.00
C LYS A 290 37.12 -16.85 11.66
N LEU A 291 37.46 -16.32 10.48
CA LEU A 291 38.83 -16.26 10.02
C LEU A 291 39.71 -15.42 10.96
N MET A 292 39.22 -14.28 11.41
CA MET A 292 39.93 -13.43 12.38
C MET A 292 40.17 -14.13 13.72
N ILE A 293 39.15 -14.80 14.26
CA ILE A 293 39.30 -15.57 15.51
C ILE A 293 40.35 -16.69 15.31
N ARG A 294 40.25 -17.47 14.23
CA ARG A 294 41.26 -18.50 13.93
C ARG A 294 42.69 -17.92 13.88
N LYS A 295 42.88 -16.80 13.19
CA LYS A 295 44.22 -16.16 13.15
C LYS A 295 44.69 -15.63 14.49
N ILE A 296 43.78 -15.18 15.37
CA ILE A 296 44.08 -14.80 16.75
C ILE A 296 44.52 -16.04 17.55
N GLU A 297 43.84 -17.17 17.40
CA GLU A 297 44.18 -18.43 18.08
C GLU A 297 45.51 -18.98 17.60
N GLU A 298 45.79 -19.00 16.29
CA GLU A 298 47.09 -19.34 15.71
C GLU A 298 48.24 -18.45 16.27
N LEU A 299 48.02 -17.12 16.29
CA LEU A 299 48.93 -16.14 16.88
C LEU A 299 49.20 -16.43 18.36
N THR A 300 48.17 -16.84 19.10
CA THR A 300 48.33 -17.22 20.51
C THR A 300 49.24 -18.43 20.68
N LEU A 301 49.10 -19.44 19.83
CA LEU A 301 50.00 -20.61 19.84
C LEU A 301 51.45 -20.23 19.54
N TYR A 302 51.70 -19.39 18.52
CA TYR A 302 53.07 -18.87 18.26
C TYR A 302 53.65 -18.08 19.42
N LEU A 303 52.84 -17.27 20.10
CA LEU A 303 53.29 -16.51 21.27
C LEU A 303 53.64 -17.42 22.44
N ILE A 304 52.89 -18.51 22.67
CA ILE A 304 53.17 -19.50 23.69
C ILE A 304 54.49 -20.21 23.37
N GLU A 305 54.72 -20.59 22.10
CA GLU A 305 55.97 -21.23 21.67
C GLU A 305 57.16 -20.31 21.84
N LEU A 306 57.11 -19.07 21.35
CA LEU A 306 58.14 -18.06 21.54
C LEU A 306 58.44 -17.78 23.03
N LYS A 307 57.42 -17.80 23.87
CA LYS A 307 57.59 -17.63 25.32
C LYS A 307 58.40 -18.81 25.92
N LYS A 308 58.05 -20.03 25.54
CA LYS A 308 58.79 -21.25 25.98
C LYS A 308 60.26 -21.19 25.55
N GLU A 309 60.52 -20.86 24.28
CA GLU A 309 61.87 -20.71 23.74
C GLU A 309 62.65 -19.61 24.47
N SER A 310 62.04 -18.45 24.70
CA SER A 310 62.66 -17.35 25.45
C SER A 310 63.05 -17.75 26.89
N GLU A 311 62.20 -18.52 27.56
CA GLU A 311 62.48 -19.04 28.89
C GLU A 311 63.61 -20.07 28.88
N GLN A 312 63.64 -20.94 27.89
CA GLN A 312 64.70 -21.90 27.68
C GLN A 312 66.07 -21.21 27.42
N HIS A 313 66.08 -20.21 26.55
CA HIS A 313 67.28 -19.38 26.30
C HIS A 313 67.73 -18.62 27.52
N LYS A 314 66.85 -18.09 28.34
CA LYS A 314 67.22 -17.44 29.61
C LYS A 314 67.92 -18.42 30.57
N LYS A 315 67.37 -19.64 30.66
CA LYS A 315 67.94 -20.69 31.49
C LYS A 315 69.37 -21.11 30.99
N GLN A 316 69.49 -21.32 29.68
CA GLN A 316 70.79 -21.63 29.04
C GLN A 316 71.83 -20.50 29.26
N ASN A 317 71.41 -19.26 29.11
CA ASN A 317 72.25 -18.08 29.34
C ASN A 317 72.70 -17.97 30.83
N GLN A 318 71.84 -18.33 31.79
CA GLN A 318 72.22 -18.40 33.19
C GLN A 318 73.23 -19.53 33.47
N GLU A 319 72.98 -20.68 32.96
CA GLU A 319 73.89 -21.83 33.05
C GLU A 319 75.29 -21.52 32.45
N MET A 320 75.31 -20.89 31.28
CA MET A 320 76.51 -20.43 30.62
C MET A 320 77.33 -19.40 31.46
N LYS A 321 76.58 -18.45 32.07
CA LYS A 321 77.21 -17.45 32.98
C LYS A 321 77.84 -18.08 34.21
N ILE A 322 77.22 -19.11 34.80
CA ILE A 322 77.81 -19.89 35.94
C ILE A 322 79.08 -20.60 35.50
N LEU A 323 79.02 -21.33 34.40
CA LEU A 323 80.21 -22.03 33.87
C LEU A 323 81.37 -21.06 33.54
N LEU A 324 81.04 -19.89 32.95
CA LEU A 324 82.05 -18.88 32.65
C LEU A 324 82.69 -18.34 33.91
N ASN A 325 81.93 -18.11 34.96
CA ASN A 325 82.49 -17.67 36.27
C ASN A 325 83.33 -18.72 36.91
N GLU A 326 82.97 -20.02 36.85
CA GLU A 326 83.77 -21.11 37.34
C GLU A 326 85.13 -21.23 36.60
N ILE A 327 85.14 -21.09 35.28
CA ILE A 327 86.34 -21.12 34.44
C ILE A 327 87.21 -19.90 34.80
N LEU A 328 86.67 -18.72 34.96
CA LEU A 328 87.45 -17.52 35.35
C LEU A 328 88.09 -17.65 36.76
N THR A 329 87.33 -18.19 37.70
CA THR A 329 87.86 -18.46 39.07
C THR A 329 88.97 -19.47 39.05
N ASN A 330 88.84 -20.58 38.34
CA ASN A 330 89.87 -21.57 38.23
C ASN A 330 91.15 -21.11 37.46
N LYS A 331 91.00 -20.11 36.56
CA LYS A 331 92.15 -19.52 35.86
C LYS A 331 92.93 -18.52 36.71
N ASN A 332 92.37 -17.95 37.73
CA ASN A 332 92.99 -17.05 38.66
C ASN A 332 93.65 -17.75 39.85
N LEU A 333 93.50 -19.09 39.95
CA LEU A 333 94.11 -19.94 40.96
C LEU A 333 95.36 -20.67 40.45
N LYS A 334 95.81 -20.41 39.26
CA LYS A 334 97.06 -20.84 38.67
C LYS A 334 98.01 -19.64 38.49
#